data_46401ba5b0755eb9e5a03496126b76db
#
_entry.id   46401ba5b0755eb9e5a03496126b76db
#
_cell.length_a   1.000
_cell.length_b   1.000
_cell.length_c   1.000
_cell.angle_alpha   90.00
_cell.angle_beta   90.00
_cell.angle_gamma   90.00
#
_symmetry.space_group_name_H-M   'P 1'
#
loop_
_entity.id
_entity.type
_entity.pdbx_description
1 polymer ?
#
loop_
_entity_poly.entity_id
_entity_poly.type
_entity_poly.pdbx_seq_one_letter_code
_entity_poly.pdbx_strand_id
1 'polypeptide(L)'
;RRAFLSLLLVAACTLVFAGQVSRPPGPMLILVSIDGWRRGYLDRANTPNLHALAARGVRAEGLIPAFPSKTYPNHYTIVTGLYPAHHGIVSNNMWDDAIGERFTMSAPTAKDPRWWGGEPLWATAVKQGRRAASMFWPGSDVEIGGVRPTEWRPFDDNFPTDARVKQVLEWLSRPEGQRPLFITLYFSDVDTAGHTYGPEGRG
;
A
#
# COMPACT_ATOMS: atom_id res chain seq x y z
N ARG A 1 -25.13 -36.22 66.41
CA ARG A 1 -25.58 -35.02 65.62
C ARG A 1 -24.36 -34.37 64.98
N ARG A 2 -24.15 -34.67 63.69
CA ARG A 2 -23.04 -34.10 62.95
C ARG A 2 -23.62 -32.95 62.15
N ALA A 3 -23.14 -31.73 62.38
CA ALA A 3 -23.42 -30.56 61.61
C ALA A 3 -22.46 -30.54 60.41
N PHE A 4 -23.04 -30.59 59.19
CA PHE A 4 -22.28 -30.36 57.96
C PHE A 4 -22.17 -28.86 57.72
N LEU A 5 -20.94 -28.35 57.76
CA LEU A 5 -20.65 -26.99 57.38
C LEU A 5 -20.40 -26.97 55.90
N SER A 6 -21.36 -26.46 55.11
CA SER A 6 -21.18 -26.27 53.68
C SER A 6 -20.43 -24.98 53.43
N LEU A 7 -19.18 -25.09 53.00
CA LEU A 7 -18.35 -23.96 52.59
C LEU A 7 -18.72 -23.60 51.14
N LEU A 8 -19.45 -22.51 50.94
CA LEU A 8 -19.72 -21.92 49.65
C LEU A 8 -18.46 -21.16 49.18
N LEU A 9 -17.74 -21.77 48.25
CA LEU A 9 -16.62 -21.13 47.56
C LEU A 9 -17.20 -20.20 46.47
N VAL A 10 -17.29 -18.93 46.75
CA VAL A 10 -17.62 -17.92 45.74
C VAL A 10 -16.37 -17.67 44.90
N ALA A 11 -16.30 -18.31 43.73
CA ALA A 11 -15.29 -17.99 42.74
C ALA A 11 -15.62 -16.61 42.13
N ALA A 12 -14.96 -15.58 42.63
CA ALA A 12 -14.97 -14.27 41.97
C ALA A 12 -14.20 -14.36 40.67
N CYS A 13 -14.90 -14.57 39.54
CA CYS A 13 -14.34 -14.34 38.19
C CYS A 13 -14.07 -12.87 38.07
N THR A 14 -12.87 -12.42 38.37
CA THR A 14 -12.36 -11.12 37.94
C THR A 14 -12.16 -11.17 36.44
N LEU A 15 -13.18 -10.70 35.69
CA LEU A 15 -13.04 -10.32 34.29
C LEU A 15 -11.99 -9.21 34.23
N VAL A 16 -10.77 -9.60 33.94
CA VAL A 16 -9.73 -8.65 33.51
C VAL A 16 -10.20 -8.12 32.14
N PHE A 17 -10.96 -7.04 32.16
CA PHE A 17 -11.07 -6.20 31.00
C PHE A 17 -9.64 -5.71 30.70
N ALA A 18 -8.94 -6.40 29.82
CA ALA A 18 -7.78 -5.83 29.16
C ALA A 18 -8.29 -4.59 28.43
N GLY A 19 -8.30 -3.47 29.12
CA GLY A 19 -8.54 -2.18 28.52
C GLY A 19 -7.61 -2.09 27.33
N GLN A 20 -8.16 -2.04 26.12
CA GLN A 20 -7.37 -1.69 24.96
C GLN A 20 -6.77 -0.33 25.29
N VAL A 21 -5.50 -0.33 25.65
CA VAL A 21 -4.74 0.91 25.73
C VAL A 21 -4.80 1.48 24.33
N SER A 22 -5.69 2.46 24.13
CA SER A 22 -5.76 3.19 22.87
C SER A 22 -4.42 3.88 22.73
N ARG A 23 -3.55 3.29 21.91
CA ARG A 23 -2.29 3.97 21.58
C ARG A 23 -2.67 5.32 20.96
N PRO A 24 -2.04 6.42 21.37
CA PRO A 24 -2.27 7.69 20.72
C PRO A 24 -2.09 7.50 19.20
N PRO A 25 -2.86 8.21 18.38
CA PRO A 25 -2.73 8.09 16.94
C PRO A 25 -1.30 8.39 16.57
N GLY A 26 -0.65 7.42 15.95
CA GLY A 26 0.70 7.61 15.42
C GLY A 26 0.69 8.57 14.23
N PRO A 27 1.83 9.07 13.82
CA PRO A 27 1.93 9.89 12.61
C PRO A 27 1.34 9.11 11.42
N MET A 28 0.58 9.80 10.60
CA MET A 28 0.01 9.25 9.38
C MET A 28 1.05 9.35 8.25
N LEU A 29 1.15 8.29 7.45
CA LEU A 29 2.02 8.24 6.28
C LEU A 29 1.17 8.05 5.01
N ILE A 30 1.35 8.93 4.04
CA ILE A 30 0.79 8.78 2.70
C ILE A 30 1.96 8.61 1.73
N LEU A 31 2.00 7.45 1.08
CA LEU A 31 2.97 7.13 0.04
C LEU A 31 2.31 7.34 -1.33
N VAL A 32 2.72 8.38 -2.03
CA VAL A 32 2.20 8.70 -3.37
C VAL A 32 3.22 8.31 -4.42
N SER A 33 2.78 7.59 -5.45
CA SER A 33 3.56 7.33 -6.65
C SER A 33 2.90 7.95 -7.87
N ILE A 34 3.70 8.64 -8.66
CA ILE A 34 3.36 9.08 -10.02
C ILE A 34 4.29 8.30 -10.94
N ASP A 35 3.75 7.22 -11.54
CA ASP A 35 4.53 6.33 -12.40
C ASP A 35 5.04 7.07 -13.64
N GLY A 36 6.23 6.71 -14.11
CA GLY A 36 6.87 7.38 -15.23
C GLY A 36 7.34 8.81 -14.95
N TRP A 37 7.22 9.33 -13.71
CA TRP A 37 7.65 10.69 -13.36
C TRP A 37 9.16 10.82 -13.35
N ARG A 38 9.68 11.49 -14.36
CA ARG A 38 11.12 11.79 -14.49
C ARG A 38 11.53 12.94 -13.55
N ARG A 39 12.74 12.85 -12.96
CA ARG A 39 13.25 13.86 -12.01
C ARG A 39 13.16 15.32 -12.51
N GLY A 40 13.32 15.54 -13.83
CA GLY A 40 13.26 16.88 -14.42
C GLY A 40 11.85 17.41 -14.68
N TYR A 41 10.80 16.59 -14.50
CA TYR A 41 9.42 17.02 -14.79
C TYR A 41 8.93 18.08 -13.79
N LEU A 42 9.36 18.02 -12.55
CA LEU A 42 9.01 19.05 -11.57
C LEU A 42 9.40 20.45 -12.05
N ASP A 43 10.56 20.59 -12.70
CA ASP A 43 11.08 21.89 -13.15
C ASP A 43 10.48 22.33 -14.51
N ARG A 44 9.83 21.43 -15.24
CA ARG A 44 9.22 21.67 -16.55
C ARG A 44 7.70 21.82 -16.50
N ALA A 45 7.06 21.17 -15.55
CA ALA A 45 5.62 21.13 -15.45
C ALA A 45 5.07 22.25 -14.56
N ASN A 46 3.86 22.69 -14.86
CA ASN A 46 3.14 23.63 -13.99
C ASN A 46 2.55 22.89 -12.78
N THR A 47 3.38 22.67 -11.77
CA THR A 47 3.03 21.90 -10.56
C THR A 47 3.24 22.73 -9.29
N PRO A 48 2.49 23.83 -9.08
CA PRO A 48 2.74 24.76 -7.97
C PRO A 48 2.63 24.09 -6.59
N ASN A 49 1.74 23.13 -6.43
CA ASN A 49 1.57 22.40 -5.16
C ASN A 49 2.76 21.49 -4.85
N LEU A 50 3.34 20.83 -5.87
CA LEU A 50 4.54 20.01 -5.67
C LEU A 50 5.76 20.87 -5.38
N HIS A 51 5.89 22.04 -6.02
CA HIS A 51 6.93 23.02 -5.69
C HIS A 51 6.79 23.51 -4.26
N ALA A 52 5.57 23.86 -3.83
CA ALA A 52 5.31 24.29 -2.45
C ALA A 52 5.60 23.18 -1.43
N LEU A 53 5.31 21.91 -1.77
CA LEU A 53 5.65 20.76 -0.94
C LEU A 53 7.16 20.57 -0.85
N ALA A 54 7.88 20.64 -1.96
CA ALA A 54 9.33 20.54 -2.01
C ALA A 54 10.02 21.64 -1.20
N ALA A 55 9.49 22.86 -1.24
CA ALA A 55 10.03 23.99 -0.49
C ALA A 55 9.86 23.86 1.04
N ARG A 56 8.87 23.08 1.51
CA ARG A 56 8.59 22.83 2.93
C ARG A 56 9.14 21.51 3.44
N GLY A 57 9.57 20.64 2.53
CA GLY A 57 10.03 19.31 2.84
C GLY A 57 11.44 19.05 2.36
N VAL A 58 11.69 17.81 1.94
CA VAL A 58 12.97 17.39 1.37
C VAL A 58 12.75 16.95 -0.07
N ARG A 59 13.57 17.48 -0.98
CA ARG A 59 13.62 17.04 -2.38
C ARG A 59 14.92 16.28 -2.62
N ALA A 60 14.81 15.00 -2.97
CA ALA A 60 15.95 14.23 -3.45
C ALA A 60 16.29 14.59 -4.91
N GLU A 61 17.52 14.32 -5.34
CA GLU A 61 17.91 14.49 -6.75
C GLU A 61 17.16 13.51 -7.67
N GLY A 62 16.82 12.34 -7.17
CA GLY A 62 16.04 11.32 -7.88
C GLY A 62 15.91 10.04 -7.05
N LEU A 63 14.99 9.18 -7.48
CA LEU A 63 14.85 7.82 -6.98
C LEU A 63 15.57 6.88 -7.98
N ILE A 64 16.54 6.11 -7.50
CA ILE A 64 17.19 5.05 -8.29
C ILE A 64 16.29 3.82 -8.24
N PRO A 65 15.70 3.41 -9.37
CA PRO A 65 14.80 2.25 -9.38
C PRO A 65 15.58 0.95 -9.22
N ALA A 66 14.91 -0.10 -8.73
CA ALA A 66 15.44 -1.45 -8.81
C ALA A 66 15.40 -1.95 -10.27
N PHE A 67 16.32 -2.86 -10.62
CA PHE A 67 16.30 -3.52 -11.91
C PHE A 67 15.40 -4.79 -11.84
N PRO A 68 14.55 -5.01 -12.87
CA PRO A 68 14.23 -4.14 -14.00
C PRO A 68 13.33 -2.96 -13.58
N SER A 69 13.59 -1.77 -14.16
CA SER A 69 12.83 -0.55 -13.86
C SER A 69 11.46 -0.56 -14.55
N LYS A 70 10.60 -1.47 -14.09
CA LYS A 70 9.22 -1.65 -14.55
C LYS A 70 8.25 -1.40 -13.40
N THR A 71 7.00 -1.14 -13.71
CA THR A 71 5.94 -0.79 -12.76
C THR A 71 5.85 -1.75 -11.59
N TYR A 72 5.54 -3.02 -11.85
CA TYR A 72 5.27 -3.98 -10.77
C TYR A 72 6.51 -4.29 -9.92
N PRO A 73 7.68 -4.62 -10.50
CA PRO A 73 8.89 -4.84 -9.71
C PRO A 73 9.23 -3.68 -8.79
N ASN A 74 9.18 -2.43 -9.31
CA ASN A 74 9.60 -1.28 -8.53
C ASN A 74 8.59 -0.88 -7.45
N HIS A 75 7.30 -0.84 -7.77
CA HIS A 75 6.28 -0.51 -6.78
C HIS A 75 6.24 -1.54 -5.65
N TYR A 76 6.49 -2.81 -5.95
CA TYR A 76 6.53 -3.83 -4.93
C TYR A 76 7.83 -3.81 -4.12
N THR A 77 8.96 -3.47 -4.75
CA THR A 77 10.23 -3.17 -4.04
C THR A 77 10.06 -2.04 -3.03
N ILE A 78 9.40 -0.94 -3.41
CA ILE A 78 9.20 0.22 -2.52
C ILE A 78 8.44 -0.16 -1.24
N VAL A 79 7.44 -1.02 -1.35
CA VAL A 79 6.58 -1.37 -0.20
C VAL A 79 7.06 -2.59 0.58
N THR A 80 8.02 -3.36 0.06
CA THR A 80 8.59 -4.52 0.76
C THR A 80 10.00 -4.28 1.28
N GLY A 81 10.72 -3.32 0.70
CA GLY A 81 12.15 -3.13 0.94
C GLY A 81 13.03 -4.24 0.37
N LEU A 82 12.47 -5.14 -0.45
CA LEU A 82 13.17 -6.25 -1.07
C LEU A 82 13.44 -5.97 -2.54
N TYR A 83 14.55 -6.48 -3.09
CA TYR A 83 14.78 -6.48 -4.53
C TYR A 83 13.89 -7.50 -5.24
N PRO A 84 13.61 -7.34 -6.55
CA PRO A 84 12.76 -8.24 -7.34
C PRO A 84 13.11 -9.72 -7.22
N ALA A 85 14.39 -10.06 -7.16
CA ALA A 85 14.85 -11.44 -6.97
C ALA A 85 14.44 -12.05 -5.61
N HIS A 86 14.12 -11.23 -4.61
CA HIS A 86 13.74 -11.68 -3.27
C HIS A 86 12.23 -11.67 -3.04
N HIS A 87 11.51 -10.73 -3.67
CA HIS A 87 10.05 -10.69 -3.54
C HIS A 87 9.30 -11.40 -4.67
N GLY A 88 10.01 -11.89 -5.71
CA GLY A 88 9.46 -12.73 -6.77
C GLY A 88 8.84 -12.00 -7.96
N ILE A 89 8.46 -10.74 -7.83
CA ILE A 89 7.91 -9.97 -8.95
C ILE A 89 9.05 -9.38 -9.77
N VAL A 90 9.54 -10.14 -10.74
CA VAL A 90 10.72 -9.78 -11.54
C VAL A 90 10.38 -9.10 -12.86
N SER A 91 9.11 -9.07 -13.27
CA SER A 91 8.64 -8.36 -14.46
C SER A 91 7.13 -8.06 -14.37
N ASN A 92 6.64 -7.17 -15.25
CA ASN A 92 5.20 -6.98 -15.47
C ASN A 92 4.55 -8.22 -16.15
N ASN A 93 5.37 -9.02 -16.84
CA ASN A 93 4.97 -10.29 -17.44
C ASN A 93 6.13 -11.28 -17.22
N MET A 94 5.87 -12.43 -16.64
CA MET A 94 6.87 -13.44 -16.34
C MET A 94 6.27 -14.84 -16.33
N TRP A 95 7.10 -15.85 -16.40
CA TRP A 95 6.74 -17.26 -16.25
C TRP A 95 7.49 -17.82 -15.04
N ASP A 96 6.87 -18.73 -14.32
CA ASP A 96 7.50 -19.47 -13.23
C ASP A 96 7.22 -20.95 -13.38
N ASP A 97 8.27 -21.75 -13.46
CA ASP A 97 8.16 -23.20 -13.66
C ASP A 97 7.56 -23.92 -12.44
N ALA A 98 7.79 -23.42 -11.24
CA ALA A 98 7.27 -24.03 -10.01
C ALA A 98 5.78 -23.75 -9.84
N ILE A 99 5.31 -22.58 -10.25
CA ILE A 99 3.89 -22.21 -10.26
C ILE A 99 3.20 -22.86 -11.49
N GLY A 100 3.95 -23.03 -12.59
CA GLY A 100 3.44 -23.59 -13.84
C GLY A 100 2.53 -22.64 -14.62
N GLU A 101 2.60 -21.34 -14.34
CA GLU A 101 1.72 -20.32 -14.90
C GLU A 101 2.47 -19.06 -15.34
N ARG A 102 1.78 -18.22 -16.12
CA ARG A 102 2.26 -16.90 -16.51
C ARG A 102 1.63 -15.83 -15.63
N PHE A 103 2.47 -15.03 -14.97
CA PHE A 103 2.06 -13.75 -14.41
C PHE A 103 1.91 -12.73 -15.53
N THR A 104 0.80 -12.02 -15.54
CA THR A 104 0.58 -10.84 -16.39
C THR A 104 -0.14 -9.80 -15.56
N MET A 105 0.43 -8.60 -15.44
CA MET A 105 -0.05 -7.55 -14.50
C MET A 105 -1.55 -7.21 -14.65
N SER A 106 -2.10 -7.34 -15.87
CA SER A 106 -3.52 -7.07 -16.18
C SER A 106 -4.42 -8.31 -16.12
N ALA A 107 -3.87 -9.49 -15.87
CA ALA A 107 -4.62 -10.74 -15.87
C ALA A 107 -5.03 -11.17 -14.44
N PRO A 108 -6.07 -12.01 -14.32
CA PRO A 108 -6.44 -12.61 -13.03
C PRO A 108 -5.30 -13.37 -12.35
N THR A 109 -4.37 -13.93 -13.11
CA THR A 109 -3.20 -14.64 -12.58
C THR A 109 -2.33 -13.77 -11.68
N ALA A 110 -2.30 -12.45 -11.89
CA ALA A 110 -1.60 -11.54 -10.99
C ALA A 110 -2.21 -11.44 -9.58
N LYS A 111 -3.42 -11.97 -9.39
CA LYS A 111 -4.09 -11.99 -8.08
C LYS A 111 -3.74 -13.23 -7.25
N ASP A 112 -3.02 -14.18 -7.80
CA ASP A 112 -2.56 -15.35 -7.06
C ASP A 112 -1.45 -14.95 -6.08
N PRO A 113 -1.65 -15.17 -4.76
CA PRO A 113 -0.66 -14.79 -3.75
C PRO A 113 0.68 -15.55 -3.87
N ARG A 114 0.73 -16.67 -4.58
CA ARG A 114 1.97 -17.44 -4.80
C ARG A 114 3.07 -16.65 -5.49
N TRP A 115 2.70 -15.62 -6.27
CA TRP A 115 3.67 -14.73 -6.93
C TRP A 115 4.36 -13.74 -6.01
N TRP A 116 3.72 -13.39 -4.88
CA TRP A 116 4.04 -12.23 -4.08
C TRP A 116 4.79 -12.61 -2.80
N GLY A 117 6.12 -12.63 -2.87
CA GLY A 117 6.97 -12.86 -1.71
C GLY A 117 7.18 -11.62 -0.87
N GLY A 118 7.69 -11.83 0.35
CA GLY A 118 7.92 -10.73 1.30
C GLY A 118 6.65 -10.21 1.98
N GLU A 119 6.80 -9.14 2.76
CA GLU A 119 5.70 -8.53 3.49
C GLU A 119 5.61 -7.03 3.13
N PRO A 120 4.52 -6.60 2.47
CA PRO A 120 4.36 -5.19 2.14
C PRO A 120 3.96 -4.36 3.36
N LEU A 121 4.31 -3.07 3.37
CA LEU A 121 4.08 -2.13 4.47
C LEU A 121 2.63 -2.09 4.96
N TRP A 122 1.64 -2.25 4.07
CA TRP A 122 0.25 -2.31 4.51
C TRP A 122 -0.07 -3.56 5.33
N ALA A 123 0.56 -4.70 5.01
CA ALA A 123 0.39 -5.92 5.79
C ALA A 123 1.03 -5.76 7.17
N THR A 124 2.24 -5.21 7.24
CA THR A 124 2.91 -4.87 8.50
C THR A 124 2.04 -3.94 9.35
N ALA A 125 1.48 -2.88 8.75
CA ALA A 125 0.59 -1.96 9.46
C ALA A 125 -0.64 -2.68 10.04
N VAL A 126 -1.31 -3.51 9.23
CA VAL A 126 -2.51 -4.26 9.67
C VAL A 126 -2.17 -5.27 10.76
N LYS A 127 -1.07 -6.03 10.63
CA LYS A 127 -0.59 -6.97 11.67
C LYS A 127 -0.27 -6.28 12.99
N GLN A 128 0.13 -5.02 12.94
CA GLN A 128 0.38 -4.18 14.13
C GLN A 128 -0.89 -3.50 14.67
N GLY A 129 -2.08 -3.88 14.18
CA GLY A 129 -3.36 -3.30 14.61
C GLY A 129 -3.60 -1.88 14.08
N ARG A 130 -2.92 -1.47 13.01
CA ARG A 130 -3.13 -0.19 12.34
C ARG A 130 -3.98 -0.38 11.09
N ARG A 131 -4.83 0.59 10.79
CA ARG A 131 -5.58 0.59 9.54
C ARG A 131 -4.68 1.07 8.40
N ALA A 132 -4.71 0.36 7.29
CA ALA A 132 -4.04 0.73 6.05
C ALA A 132 -5.06 0.85 4.91
N ALA A 133 -4.85 1.77 3.99
CA ALA A 133 -5.65 1.88 2.79
C ALA A 133 -4.76 1.94 1.55
N SER A 134 -5.26 1.43 0.43
CA SER A 134 -4.51 1.43 -0.83
C SER A 134 -5.41 1.81 -2.00
N MET A 135 -4.96 2.82 -2.72
CA MET A 135 -5.57 3.28 -3.96
C MET A 135 -4.67 2.88 -5.13
N PHE A 136 -5.02 1.76 -5.78
CA PHE A 136 -4.40 1.27 -7.01
C PHE A 136 -2.93 0.82 -6.92
N TRP A 137 -2.34 0.68 -5.76
CA TRP A 137 -0.94 0.24 -5.66
C TRP A 137 -0.79 -1.23 -6.11
N PRO A 138 0.20 -1.56 -6.97
CA PRO A 138 0.45 -2.93 -7.41
C PRO A 138 0.57 -3.92 -6.26
N GLY A 139 -0.23 -5.00 -6.31
CA GLY A 139 -0.28 -6.04 -5.28
C GLY A 139 -1.19 -5.75 -4.09
N SER A 140 -1.74 -4.55 -3.94
CA SER A 140 -2.56 -4.21 -2.77
C SER A 140 -3.94 -4.88 -2.74
N ASP A 141 -4.39 -5.40 -3.86
CA ASP A 141 -5.63 -6.16 -4.00
C ASP A 141 -5.42 -7.69 -3.92
N VAL A 142 -4.20 -8.12 -3.60
CA VAL A 142 -3.82 -9.51 -3.36
C VAL A 142 -3.71 -9.78 -1.86
N GLU A 143 -4.11 -10.97 -1.43
CA GLU A 143 -3.97 -11.40 -0.02
C GLU A 143 -2.58 -11.95 0.25
N ILE A 144 -1.62 -11.05 0.41
CA ILE A 144 -0.21 -11.41 0.59
C ILE A 144 0.04 -11.80 2.04
N GLY A 145 0.54 -13.01 2.26
CA GLY A 145 0.76 -13.53 3.61
C GLY A 145 -0.50 -13.57 4.48
N GLY A 146 -1.66 -13.78 3.85
CA GLY A 146 -2.97 -13.81 4.52
C GLY A 146 -3.52 -12.43 4.90
N VAL A 147 -2.94 -11.34 4.39
CA VAL A 147 -3.32 -9.98 4.77
C VAL A 147 -3.48 -9.07 3.56
N ARG A 148 -4.54 -8.27 3.57
CA ARG A 148 -4.76 -7.13 2.66
C ARG A 148 -4.75 -5.81 3.43
N PRO A 149 -4.64 -4.66 2.77
CA PRO A 149 -4.98 -3.38 3.39
C PRO A 149 -6.39 -3.45 4.00
N THR A 150 -6.66 -2.69 5.04
CA THR A 150 -8.00 -2.60 5.63
C THR A 150 -9.04 -2.16 4.59
N GLU A 151 -8.60 -1.33 3.65
CA GLU A 151 -9.37 -0.84 2.52
C GLU A 151 -8.49 -0.77 1.29
N TRP A 152 -9.02 -1.16 0.14
CA TRP A 152 -8.31 -1.07 -1.11
C TRP A 152 -9.26 -0.89 -2.28
N ARG A 153 -8.72 -0.39 -3.38
CA ARG A 153 -9.38 -0.41 -4.69
C ARG A 153 -8.48 -1.15 -5.68
N PRO A 154 -9.01 -2.13 -6.40
CA PRO A 154 -8.28 -2.73 -7.53
C PRO A 154 -8.08 -1.68 -8.63
N PHE A 155 -6.97 -1.80 -9.35
CA PHE A 155 -6.63 -0.87 -10.42
C PHE A 155 -7.72 -0.85 -11.51
N ASP A 156 -8.09 0.36 -11.93
CA ASP A 156 -9.04 0.63 -13.00
C ASP A 156 -8.58 1.89 -13.75
N ASP A 157 -8.17 1.72 -15.00
CA ASP A 157 -7.71 2.82 -15.88
C ASP A 157 -8.79 3.86 -16.14
N ASN A 158 -10.06 3.45 -16.12
CA ASN A 158 -11.19 4.35 -16.36
C ASN A 158 -11.63 5.13 -15.12
N PHE A 159 -11.05 4.83 -13.96
CA PHE A 159 -11.40 5.53 -12.73
C PHE A 159 -10.78 6.93 -12.71
N PRO A 160 -11.59 8.00 -12.68
CA PRO A 160 -11.09 9.37 -12.83
C PRO A 160 -10.04 9.75 -11.78
N THR A 161 -9.01 10.48 -12.20
CA THR A 161 -7.89 10.88 -11.32
C THR A 161 -8.35 11.71 -10.13
N ASP A 162 -9.31 12.63 -10.33
CA ASP A 162 -9.90 13.40 -9.23
C ASP A 162 -10.70 12.54 -8.25
N ALA A 163 -11.32 11.47 -8.73
CA ALA A 163 -12.03 10.52 -7.88
C ALA A 163 -11.07 9.69 -7.03
N ARG A 164 -9.84 9.40 -7.50
CA ARG A 164 -8.77 8.79 -6.69
C ARG A 164 -8.44 9.67 -5.50
N VAL A 165 -8.24 10.96 -5.75
CA VAL A 165 -7.96 11.94 -4.69
C VAL A 165 -9.14 12.07 -3.72
N LYS A 166 -10.37 12.17 -4.22
CA LYS A 166 -11.59 12.24 -3.39
C LYS A 166 -11.71 11.02 -2.46
N GLN A 167 -11.43 9.83 -2.95
CA GLN A 167 -11.44 8.62 -2.12
C GLN A 167 -10.42 8.68 -0.97
N VAL A 168 -9.22 9.16 -1.25
CA VAL A 168 -8.20 9.35 -0.20
C VAL A 168 -8.64 10.40 0.82
N LEU A 169 -9.19 11.52 0.36
CA LEU A 169 -9.72 12.57 1.25
C LEU A 169 -10.88 12.04 2.11
N GLU A 170 -11.75 11.20 1.57
CA GLU A 170 -12.79 10.51 2.34
C GLU A 170 -12.19 9.65 3.47
N TRP A 171 -11.19 8.84 3.17
CA TRP A 171 -10.51 8.04 4.18
C TRP A 171 -9.86 8.92 5.27
N LEU A 172 -9.29 10.05 4.88
CA LEU A 172 -8.66 11.00 5.79
C LEU A 172 -9.65 11.77 6.66
N SER A 173 -10.88 11.97 6.19
CA SER A 173 -11.92 12.70 6.93
C SER A 173 -12.63 11.87 8.00
N ARG A 174 -12.36 10.56 8.05
CA ARG A 174 -13.00 9.67 9.02
C ARG A 174 -12.60 10.00 10.45
N PRO A 175 -13.46 9.66 11.41
CA PRO A 175 -13.10 9.78 12.82
C PRO A 175 -11.76 9.07 13.13
N GLU A 176 -11.09 9.56 14.13
CA GLU A 176 -9.91 8.95 14.70
C GLU A 176 -10.06 7.43 14.84
N GLY A 177 -9.51 6.54 15.00
CA GLY A 177 -9.77 5.09 15.13
C GLY A 177 -10.32 4.38 13.87
N GLN A 178 -10.99 5.10 12.99
CA GLN A 178 -11.43 4.58 11.69
C GLN A 178 -10.53 5.05 10.53
N ARG A 179 -9.69 6.04 10.76
CA ARG A 179 -8.80 6.64 9.78
C ARG A 179 -7.60 5.72 9.52
N PRO A 180 -7.26 5.43 8.25
CA PRO A 180 -6.02 4.74 7.93
C PRO A 180 -4.80 5.58 8.35
N LEU A 181 -3.80 4.93 8.94
CA LEU A 181 -2.54 5.56 9.30
C LEU A 181 -1.45 5.36 8.25
N PHE A 182 -1.64 4.40 7.36
CA PHE A 182 -0.81 4.19 6.18
C PHE A 182 -1.69 4.16 4.94
N ILE A 183 -1.39 5.02 3.97
CA ILE A 183 -2.13 5.09 2.70
C ILE A 183 -1.14 5.02 1.55
N THR A 184 -1.41 4.18 0.57
CA THR A 184 -0.73 4.22 -0.73
C THR A 184 -1.67 4.78 -1.79
N LEU A 185 -1.12 5.63 -2.68
CA LEU A 185 -1.85 6.25 -3.78
C LEU A 185 -0.99 6.21 -5.04
N TYR A 186 -1.53 5.62 -6.11
CA TYR A 186 -0.85 5.42 -7.37
C TYR A 186 -1.53 6.16 -8.51
N PHE A 187 -0.71 6.79 -9.36
CA PHE A 187 -1.13 7.45 -10.60
C PHE A 187 -0.34 6.89 -11.78
N SER A 188 -1.06 6.49 -12.84
CA SER A 188 -0.53 5.96 -14.11
C SER A 188 -0.42 7.00 -15.23
N ASP A 189 -0.99 8.18 -15.03
CA ASP A 189 -1.26 9.15 -16.09
C ASP A 189 0.02 9.59 -16.83
N VAL A 190 1.11 9.83 -16.09
CA VAL A 190 2.40 10.28 -16.67
C VAL A 190 3.09 9.15 -17.42
N ASP A 191 3.02 7.92 -16.90
CA ASP A 191 3.56 6.74 -17.58
C ASP A 191 2.81 6.48 -18.90
N THR A 192 1.50 6.53 -18.88
CA THR A 192 0.65 6.38 -20.07
C THR A 192 0.97 7.44 -21.12
N ALA A 193 1.12 8.70 -20.71
CA ALA A 193 1.53 9.78 -21.62
C ALA A 193 2.95 9.55 -22.15
N GLY A 194 3.87 9.09 -21.28
CA GLY A 194 5.24 8.76 -21.68
C GLY A 194 5.33 7.65 -22.72
N HIS A 195 4.48 6.62 -22.61
CA HIS A 195 4.37 5.55 -23.61
C HIS A 195 3.82 6.05 -24.93
N THR A 196 2.91 7.02 -24.92
CA THR A 196 2.26 7.55 -26.13
C THR A 196 3.12 8.58 -26.85
N TYR A 197 3.73 9.52 -26.13
CA TYR A 197 4.38 10.70 -26.70
C TYR A 197 5.89 10.72 -26.47
N GLY A 198 6.42 9.75 -25.71
CA GLY A 198 7.82 9.72 -25.27
C GLY A 198 8.10 10.67 -24.10
N PRO A 199 9.25 10.50 -23.42
CA PRO A 199 9.58 11.25 -22.21
C PRO A 199 9.86 12.75 -22.44
N GLU A 200 10.08 13.17 -23.67
CA GLU A 200 10.30 14.57 -24.06
C GLU A 200 9.08 15.13 -24.84
N GLY A 201 8.04 14.32 -25.04
CA GLY A 201 6.85 14.70 -25.77
C GLY A 201 6.10 15.88 -25.14
N ARG A 202 5.38 16.61 -25.96
CA ARG A 202 4.41 17.63 -25.53
C ARG A 202 3.03 16.99 -25.61
N GLY A 203 2.63 16.32 -24.55
CA GLY A 203 1.29 15.76 -24.38
C GLY A 203 0.45 16.62 -23.47
#